data_f83b2a65ff90e7a227be923fb7a031cf
#
_entry.id   f83b2a65ff90e7a227be923fb7a031cf
#
_cell.length_a   1.000
_cell.length_b   1.000
_cell.length_c   1.000
_cell.angle_alpha   90.00
_cell.angle_beta   90.00
_cell.angle_gamma   90.00
#
_symmetry.space_group_name_H-M   'P 1'
#
loop_
_entity.id
_entity.type
_entity.pdbx_description
1 polymer ?
#
loop_
_entity_poly.entity_id
_entity_poly.type
_entity_poly.pdbx_seq_one_letter_code
_entity_poly.pdbx_strand_id
1 'polypeptide(L)'
;LVLCPQGVAHARTSGQFTYLRSLPVPRLLLFISDLVVWALIAAPAIPVTVLVAHLRYGFDYSFAWLPLIGGWLLVTVMATSVGYALAVLLSPQLAQLISQVLVFFVMLFSPVTFPASQLPGWFQALHDVLPFRPAGDLIRAGLLSDTYPVDMQDVLVLSAWTAFGVIFSIRALVSRD
;
A
#
# COMPACT_ATOMS: atom_id res chain seq x y z
N LEU A 1 -1.93 -1.07 3.02
CA LEU A 1 -2.42 -2.47 2.90
C LEU A 1 -3.08 -2.99 4.17
N VAL A 2 -2.63 -2.63 5.36
CA VAL A 2 -3.12 -3.20 6.64
C VAL A 2 -4.22 -2.34 7.26
N LEU A 3 -3.99 -1.04 7.38
CA LEU A 3 -4.92 -0.12 8.04
C LEU A 3 -6.24 0.05 7.27
N CYS A 4 -6.19 0.08 5.94
CA CYS A 4 -7.38 0.23 5.12
C CYS A 4 -8.37 -0.95 5.29
N PRO A 5 -7.98 -2.24 5.19
CA PRO A 5 -8.91 -3.35 5.46
C PRO A 5 -9.50 -3.32 6.87
N GLN A 6 -8.70 -2.96 7.87
CA GLN A 6 -9.17 -2.85 9.25
C GLN A 6 -10.18 -1.72 9.41
N GLY A 7 -9.92 -0.54 8.82
CA GLY A 7 -10.84 0.60 8.84
C GLY A 7 -12.18 0.28 8.16
N VAL A 8 -12.14 -0.32 6.98
CA VAL A 8 -13.36 -0.74 6.25
C VAL A 8 -14.09 -1.86 6.99
N ALA A 9 -13.39 -2.83 7.57
CA ALA A 9 -13.98 -3.88 8.39
C ALA A 9 -14.70 -3.29 9.62
N HIS A 10 -14.07 -2.31 10.28
CA HIS A 10 -14.68 -1.59 11.40
C HIS A 10 -15.91 -0.79 10.97
N ALA A 11 -15.86 -0.07 9.87
CA ALA A 11 -16.99 0.65 9.32
C ALA A 11 -18.19 -0.26 8.97
N ARG A 12 -17.91 -1.50 8.55
CA ARG A 12 -18.95 -2.51 8.29
C ARG A 12 -19.60 -3.04 9.57
N THR A 13 -18.85 -3.21 10.63
CA THR A 13 -19.38 -3.72 11.93
C THR A 13 -20.06 -2.64 12.76
N SER A 14 -19.64 -1.38 12.64
CA SER A 14 -20.23 -0.23 13.35
C SER A 14 -21.50 0.32 12.72
N GLY A 15 -21.93 -0.20 11.56
CA GLY A 15 -23.08 0.31 10.80
C GLY A 15 -22.78 1.56 9.95
N GLN A 16 -21.60 2.16 10.08
CA GLN A 16 -21.18 3.33 9.28
C GLN A 16 -21.23 3.03 7.78
N PHE A 17 -20.86 1.82 7.37
CA PHE A 17 -20.90 1.41 5.97
C PHE A 17 -22.33 1.36 5.43
N THR A 18 -23.30 0.92 6.25
CA THR A 18 -24.74 0.92 5.89
C THR A 18 -25.27 2.33 5.75
N TYR A 19 -24.89 3.23 6.65
CA TYR A 19 -25.23 4.64 6.58
C TYR A 19 -24.69 5.30 5.31
N LEU A 20 -23.39 5.10 5.00
CA LEU A 20 -22.76 5.65 3.79
C LEU A 20 -23.43 5.13 2.50
N ARG A 21 -23.92 3.89 2.50
CA ARG A 21 -24.65 3.31 1.36
C ARG A 21 -26.07 3.87 1.19
N SER A 22 -26.67 4.43 2.22
CA SER A 22 -27.99 5.08 2.16
C SER A 22 -27.95 6.50 1.57
N LEU A 23 -26.74 7.08 1.48
CA LEU A 23 -26.58 8.40 0.87
C LEU A 23 -26.71 8.32 -0.66
N PRO A 24 -27.34 9.32 -1.31
CA PRO A 24 -27.47 9.38 -2.76
C PRO A 24 -26.14 9.85 -3.41
N VAL A 25 -25.05 9.11 -3.12
CA VAL A 25 -23.70 9.43 -3.59
C VAL A 25 -23.19 8.29 -4.47
N PRO A 26 -22.58 8.58 -5.63
CA PRO A 26 -21.95 7.54 -6.43
C PRO A 26 -20.93 6.74 -5.61
N ARG A 27 -20.99 5.41 -5.68
CA ARG A 27 -20.10 4.52 -4.92
C ARG A 27 -18.63 4.75 -5.21
N LEU A 28 -18.31 5.20 -6.42
CA LEU A 28 -16.96 5.58 -6.80
C LEU A 28 -16.42 6.74 -5.94
N LEU A 29 -17.27 7.69 -5.55
CA LEU A 29 -16.85 8.80 -4.66
C LEU A 29 -16.50 8.30 -3.26
N LEU A 30 -17.17 7.27 -2.76
CA LEU A 30 -16.80 6.65 -1.47
C LEU A 30 -15.41 6.02 -1.55
N PHE A 31 -15.13 5.31 -2.63
CA PHE A 31 -13.80 4.73 -2.85
C PHE A 31 -12.70 5.79 -3.01
N ILE A 32 -12.98 6.86 -3.78
CA ILE A 32 -12.04 7.98 -3.94
C ILE A 32 -11.81 8.70 -2.61
N SER A 33 -12.85 8.91 -1.80
CA SER A 33 -12.69 9.54 -0.48
C SER A 33 -11.80 8.70 0.44
N ASP A 34 -11.96 7.39 0.43
CA ASP A 34 -11.08 6.48 1.17
C ASP A 34 -9.62 6.57 0.68
N LEU A 35 -9.41 6.60 -0.65
CA LEU A 35 -8.07 6.80 -1.22
C LEU A 35 -7.42 8.09 -0.73
N VAL A 36 -8.16 9.20 -0.75
CA VAL A 36 -7.65 10.51 -0.31
C VAL A 36 -7.35 10.50 1.19
N VAL A 37 -8.24 9.97 2.00
CA VAL A 37 -8.06 9.89 3.46
C VAL A 37 -6.81 9.06 3.79
N TRP A 38 -6.66 7.88 3.19
CA TRP A 38 -5.48 7.04 3.45
C TRP A 38 -4.18 7.64 2.90
N ALA A 39 -4.24 8.39 1.79
CA ALA A 39 -3.10 9.16 1.29
C ALA A 39 -2.68 10.25 2.28
N LEU A 40 -3.64 11.00 2.81
CA LEU A 40 -3.35 12.04 3.81
C LEU A 40 -2.78 11.46 5.11
N ILE A 41 -3.27 10.30 5.56
CA ILE A 41 -2.74 9.61 6.74
C ILE A 41 -1.30 9.10 6.48
N ALA A 42 -1.01 8.65 5.28
CA ALA A 42 0.32 8.15 4.90
C ALA A 42 1.33 9.28 4.60
N ALA A 43 0.87 10.48 4.24
CA ALA A 43 1.72 11.58 3.83
C ALA A 43 2.82 11.95 4.83
N PRO A 44 2.59 12.06 6.14
CA PRO A 44 3.61 12.44 7.11
C PRO A 44 4.66 11.35 7.35
N ALA A 45 4.43 10.10 6.94
CA ALA A 45 5.34 9.00 7.23
C ALA A 45 6.73 9.18 6.60
N ILE A 46 6.79 9.60 5.33
CA ILE A 46 8.08 9.80 4.63
C ILE A 46 8.88 10.95 5.28
N PRO A 47 8.36 12.18 5.39
CA PRO A 47 9.15 13.27 5.97
C PRO A 47 9.55 13.01 7.42
N VAL A 48 8.71 12.37 8.22
CA VAL A 48 9.06 12.01 9.61
C VAL A 48 10.19 10.97 9.62
N THR A 49 10.11 9.94 8.78
CA THR A 49 11.17 8.92 8.68
C THR A 49 12.49 9.53 8.22
N VAL A 50 12.46 10.38 7.20
CA VAL A 50 13.64 11.09 6.68
C VAL A 50 14.26 11.97 7.76
N LEU A 51 13.44 12.75 8.47
CA LEU A 51 13.91 13.61 9.56
C LEU A 51 14.58 12.81 10.68
N VAL A 52 13.94 11.74 11.13
CA VAL A 52 14.49 10.88 12.20
C VAL A 52 15.79 10.21 11.76
N ALA A 53 15.85 9.70 10.52
CA ALA A 53 17.04 9.05 10.00
C ALA A 53 18.20 10.06 9.82
N HIS A 54 17.93 11.28 9.36
CA HIS A 54 18.94 12.34 9.28
C HIS A 54 19.49 12.72 10.67
N LEU A 55 18.59 12.98 11.63
CA LEU A 55 18.99 13.38 12.98
C LEU A 55 19.73 12.28 13.75
N ARG A 56 19.35 11.01 13.54
CA ARG A 56 19.90 9.88 14.30
C ARG A 56 21.17 9.30 13.70
N TYR A 57 21.26 9.28 12.37
CA TYR A 57 22.32 8.57 11.66
C TYR A 57 23.16 9.46 10.74
N GLY A 58 22.80 10.74 10.57
CA GLY A 58 23.50 11.67 9.68
C GLY A 58 23.44 11.27 8.21
N PHE A 59 22.36 10.59 7.79
CA PHE A 59 22.20 10.20 6.39
C PHE A 59 22.01 11.42 5.49
N ASP A 60 22.81 11.50 4.44
CA ASP A 60 22.60 12.44 3.35
C ASP A 60 21.67 11.84 2.31
N TYR A 61 20.66 12.61 1.89
CA TYR A 61 19.65 12.18 0.94
C TYR A 61 19.86 12.87 -0.40
N SER A 62 19.78 12.11 -1.47
CA SER A 62 19.73 12.62 -2.84
C SER A 62 18.31 12.52 -3.40
N PHE A 63 17.48 13.54 -3.15
CA PHE A 63 16.06 13.49 -3.51
C PHE A 63 15.84 13.60 -5.02
N ALA A 64 15.19 12.60 -5.60
CA ALA A 64 14.53 12.69 -6.89
C ALA A 64 13.02 12.88 -6.67
N TRP A 65 12.55 14.12 -6.71
CA TRP A 65 11.16 14.45 -6.35
C TRP A 65 10.11 13.77 -7.20
N LEU A 66 10.36 13.61 -8.50
CA LEU A 66 9.41 12.97 -9.41
C LEU A 66 9.21 11.48 -9.09
N PRO A 67 10.26 10.63 -8.97
CA PRO A 67 10.12 9.26 -8.50
C PRO A 67 9.57 9.15 -7.08
N LEU A 68 9.94 10.06 -6.17
CA LEU A 68 9.49 10.03 -4.79
C LEU A 68 7.98 10.26 -4.68
N ILE A 69 7.48 11.33 -5.29
CA ILE A 69 6.04 11.67 -5.25
C ILE A 69 5.24 10.67 -6.06
N GLY A 70 5.70 10.33 -7.27
CA GLY A 70 5.04 9.33 -8.13
C GLY A 70 5.01 7.96 -7.49
N GLY A 71 6.12 7.52 -6.91
CA GLY A 71 6.24 6.26 -6.20
C GLY A 71 5.34 6.23 -4.96
N TRP A 72 5.36 7.29 -4.15
CA TRP A 72 4.48 7.38 -2.98
C TRP A 72 2.99 7.33 -3.37
N LEU A 73 2.57 8.05 -4.40
CA LEU A 73 1.19 8.00 -4.90
C LEU A 73 0.83 6.59 -5.39
N LEU A 74 1.69 5.99 -6.22
CA LEU A 74 1.45 4.65 -6.77
C LEU A 74 1.34 3.60 -5.65
N VAL A 75 2.27 3.60 -4.70
CA VAL A 75 2.24 2.69 -3.54
C VAL A 75 0.99 2.91 -2.69
N THR A 76 0.59 4.16 -2.47
CA THR A 76 -0.60 4.49 -1.66
C THR A 76 -1.88 4.02 -2.36
N VAL A 77 -2.03 4.30 -3.65
CA VAL A 77 -3.19 3.86 -4.43
C VAL A 77 -3.25 2.32 -4.50
N MET A 78 -2.13 1.67 -4.76
CA MET A 78 -2.01 0.21 -4.76
C MET A 78 -2.43 -0.37 -3.41
N ALA A 79 -1.82 0.12 -2.32
CA ALA A 79 -2.06 -0.39 -0.98
C ALA A 79 -3.52 -0.20 -0.53
N THR A 80 -4.11 0.94 -0.84
CA THR A 80 -5.51 1.24 -0.50
C THR A 80 -6.47 0.41 -1.35
N SER A 81 -6.23 0.31 -2.66
CA SER A 81 -7.08 -0.45 -3.57
C SER A 81 -7.11 -1.94 -3.25
N VAL A 82 -5.95 -2.54 -3.05
CA VAL A 82 -5.84 -3.96 -2.66
C VAL A 82 -6.45 -4.19 -1.27
N GLY A 83 -6.15 -3.30 -0.32
CA GLY A 83 -6.72 -3.36 1.02
C GLY A 83 -8.23 -3.24 1.03
N TYR A 84 -8.80 -2.33 0.24
CA TYR A 84 -10.24 -2.17 0.08
C TYR A 84 -10.89 -3.40 -0.57
N ALA A 85 -10.27 -3.95 -1.63
CA ALA A 85 -10.74 -5.18 -2.26
C ALA A 85 -10.81 -6.33 -1.24
N LEU A 86 -9.77 -6.54 -0.45
CA LEU A 86 -9.76 -7.55 0.62
C LEU A 86 -10.88 -7.33 1.63
N ALA A 87 -11.07 -6.08 2.09
CA ALA A 87 -12.08 -5.75 3.09
C ALA A 87 -13.51 -5.94 2.59
N VAL A 88 -13.77 -5.73 1.30
CA VAL A 88 -15.10 -5.89 0.72
C VAL A 88 -15.38 -7.33 0.32
N LEU A 89 -14.39 -8.07 -0.17
CA LEU A 89 -14.56 -9.47 -0.59
C LEU A 89 -14.69 -10.44 0.58
N LEU A 90 -14.00 -10.16 1.69
CA LEU A 90 -13.93 -11.04 2.85
C LEU A 90 -14.94 -10.64 3.95
N SER A 91 -15.20 -11.56 4.88
CA SER A 91 -15.87 -11.18 6.13
C SER A 91 -14.98 -10.25 6.95
N PRO A 92 -15.56 -9.37 7.80
CA PRO A 92 -14.76 -8.43 8.61
C PRO A 92 -13.69 -9.12 9.45
N GLN A 93 -14.01 -10.29 10.03
CA GLN A 93 -13.07 -11.08 10.84
C GLN A 93 -11.91 -11.62 9.99
N LEU A 94 -12.20 -12.18 8.81
CA LEU A 94 -11.16 -12.68 7.91
C LEU A 94 -10.28 -11.57 7.35
N ALA A 95 -10.87 -10.42 6.99
CA ALA A 95 -10.09 -9.25 6.55
C ALA A 95 -9.11 -8.79 7.63
N GLN A 96 -9.55 -8.80 8.89
CA GLN A 96 -8.72 -8.42 10.03
C GLN A 96 -7.59 -9.43 10.29
N LEU A 97 -7.90 -10.74 10.26
CA LEU A 97 -6.90 -11.81 10.42
C LEU A 97 -5.85 -11.78 9.30
N ILE A 98 -6.28 -11.68 8.04
CA ILE A 98 -5.35 -11.61 6.90
C ILE A 98 -4.47 -10.37 6.99
N SER A 99 -5.03 -9.22 7.37
CA SER A 99 -4.25 -7.99 7.58
C SER A 99 -3.17 -8.19 8.64
N GLN A 100 -3.50 -8.88 9.73
CA GLN A 100 -2.53 -9.15 10.80
C GLN A 100 -1.43 -10.11 10.33
N VAL A 101 -1.79 -11.18 9.62
CA VAL A 101 -0.82 -12.12 9.03
C VAL A 101 0.10 -11.40 8.06
N LEU A 102 -0.43 -10.49 7.22
CA LEU A 102 0.37 -9.70 6.29
C LEU A 102 1.39 -8.80 7.00
N VAL A 103 1.02 -8.19 8.15
CA VAL A 103 1.99 -7.41 8.96
C VAL A 103 3.16 -8.28 9.37
N PHE A 104 2.87 -9.43 10.00
CA PHE A 104 3.93 -10.34 10.45
C PHE A 104 4.76 -10.87 9.28
N PHE A 105 4.11 -11.23 8.18
CA PHE A 105 4.81 -11.69 6.98
C PHE A 105 5.78 -10.62 6.45
N VAL A 106 5.32 -9.39 6.30
CA VAL A 106 6.17 -8.29 5.82
C VAL A 106 7.29 -7.99 6.81
N MET A 107 7.01 -7.96 8.12
CA MET A 107 8.05 -7.68 9.13
C MET A 107 9.13 -8.76 9.21
N LEU A 108 8.75 -10.03 9.08
CA LEU A 108 9.68 -11.15 9.28
C LEU A 108 10.35 -11.61 7.99
N PHE A 109 9.70 -11.47 6.85
CA PHE A 109 10.13 -12.11 5.62
C PHE A 109 10.36 -11.14 4.45
N SER A 110 9.97 -9.87 4.58
CA SER A 110 10.14 -8.93 3.46
C SER A 110 11.58 -8.37 3.40
N PRO A 111 12.19 -8.35 2.20
CA PRO A 111 13.48 -7.73 1.99
C PRO A 111 13.47 -6.18 2.14
N VAL A 112 12.36 -5.61 2.61
CA VAL A 112 12.30 -4.22 3.07
C VAL A 112 13.06 -4.02 4.37
N THR A 113 13.09 -5.03 5.26
CA THR A 113 13.72 -4.96 6.59
C THR A 113 15.15 -5.50 6.61
N PHE A 114 15.55 -6.31 5.62
CA PHE A 114 16.90 -6.88 5.52
C PHE A 114 17.28 -7.10 4.03
N PRO A 115 18.59 -7.28 3.71
CA PRO A 115 19.03 -7.47 2.33
C PRO A 115 18.42 -8.70 1.67
N ALA A 116 17.92 -8.54 0.45
CA ALA A 116 17.31 -9.63 -0.33
C ALA A 116 18.28 -10.80 -0.57
N SER A 117 19.59 -10.55 -0.59
CA SER A 117 20.64 -11.56 -0.76
C SER A 117 20.69 -12.62 0.34
N GLN A 118 20.07 -12.38 1.48
CA GLN A 118 19.98 -13.34 2.58
C GLN A 118 18.84 -14.36 2.42
N LEU A 119 17.95 -14.13 1.44
CA LEU A 119 16.82 -15.02 1.18
C LEU A 119 17.19 -16.11 0.15
N PRO A 120 16.60 -17.32 0.23
CA PRO A 120 16.68 -18.31 -0.82
C PRO A 120 16.19 -17.77 -2.17
N GLY A 121 16.78 -18.18 -3.29
CA GLY A 121 16.48 -17.64 -4.62
C GLY A 121 15.02 -17.75 -5.04
N TRP A 122 14.34 -18.85 -4.69
CA TRP A 122 12.90 -18.99 -4.96
C TRP A 122 12.04 -17.98 -4.19
N PHE A 123 12.48 -17.60 -2.99
CA PHE A 123 11.78 -16.65 -2.15
C PHE A 123 12.05 -15.20 -2.58
N GLN A 124 13.24 -14.93 -3.13
CA GLN A 124 13.54 -13.67 -3.81
C GLN A 124 12.60 -13.46 -5.01
N ALA A 125 12.47 -14.48 -5.89
CA ALA A 125 11.58 -14.45 -7.04
C ALA A 125 10.11 -14.22 -6.65
N LEU A 126 9.66 -14.77 -5.52
CA LEU A 126 8.32 -14.51 -4.99
C LEU A 126 8.15 -13.02 -4.61
N HIS A 127 9.16 -12.41 -3.99
CA HIS A 127 9.11 -11.00 -3.58
C HIS A 127 9.23 -10.02 -4.75
N ASP A 128 9.81 -10.45 -5.89
CA ASP A 128 9.85 -9.64 -7.12
C ASP A 128 8.45 -9.46 -7.73
N VAL A 129 7.53 -10.40 -7.48
CA VAL A 129 6.15 -10.35 -7.94
C VAL A 129 5.21 -9.74 -6.87
N LEU A 130 5.55 -9.88 -5.60
CA LEU A 130 4.77 -9.28 -4.51
C LEU A 130 5.01 -7.77 -4.43
N PRO A 131 3.99 -6.97 -4.06
CA PRO A 131 4.09 -5.51 -4.10
C PRO A 131 4.99 -4.90 -3.02
N PHE A 132 5.46 -5.69 -2.06
CA PHE A 132 6.19 -5.18 -0.89
C PHE A 132 7.60 -4.71 -1.23
N ARG A 133 8.38 -5.53 -1.94
CA ARG A 133 9.73 -5.18 -2.36
C ARG A 133 9.74 -4.05 -3.38
N PRO A 134 8.98 -4.13 -4.50
CA PRO A 134 8.88 -3.03 -5.46
C PRO A 134 8.45 -1.70 -4.83
N ALA A 135 7.54 -1.74 -3.85
CA ALA A 135 7.13 -0.53 -3.12
C ALA A 135 8.29 0.09 -2.33
N GLY A 136 9.07 -0.74 -1.64
CA GLY A 136 10.25 -0.28 -0.89
C GLY A 136 11.33 0.28 -1.80
N ASP A 137 11.63 -0.42 -2.88
CA ASP A 137 12.70 -0.06 -3.83
C ASP A 137 12.36 1.22 -4.59
N LEU A 138 11.10 1.43 -4.98
CA LEU A 138 10.65 2.67 -5.62
C LEU A 138 10.75 3.90 -4.69
N ILE A 139 10.42 3.74 -3.41
CA ILE A 139 10.60 4.82 -2.42
C ILE A 139 12.08 5.08 -2.15
N ARG A 140 12.92 4.03 -2.08
CA ARG A 140 14.38 4.18 -1.96
C ARG A 140 14.97 4.93 -3.15
N ALA A 141 14.56 4.59 -4.38
CA ALA A 141 14.98 5.29 -5.59
C ALA A 141 14.62 6.78 -5.58
N GLY A 142 13.50 7.15 -4.94
CA GLY A 142 13.13 8.55 -4.75
C GLY A 142 13.93 9.28 -3.67
N LEU A 143 14.36 8.58 -2.62
CA LEU A 143 15.10 9.15 -1.48
C LEU A 143 16.61 9.16 -1.67
N LEU A 144 17.14 8.18 -2.40
CA LEU A 144 18.57 7.91 -2.57
C LEU A 144 18.89 7.70 -4.06
N SER A 145 18.53 8.67 -4.90
CA SER A 145 18.61 8.57 -6.36
C SER A 145 20.02 8.33 -6.89
N ASP A 146 21.07 8.75 -6.17
CA ASP A 146 22.46 8.52 -6.54
C ASP A 146 22.89 7.05 -6.37
N THR A 147 22.21 6.31 -5.50
CA THR A 147 22.56 4.91 -5.16
C THR A 147 21.58 3.91 -5.75
N TYR A 148 20.31 4.28 -5.84
CA TYR A 148 19.22 3.41 -6.28
C TYR A 148 18.51 4.00 -7.50
N PRO A 149 18.75 3.46 -8.71
CA PRO A 149 18.00 3.87 -9.89
C PRO A 149 16.56 3.36 -9.81
N VAL A 150 15.65 4.06 -10.48
CA VAL A 150 14.27 3.58 -10.65
C VAL A 150 14.27 2.36 -11.57
N ASP A 151 13.79 1.21 -11.07
CA ASP A 151 13.58 0.03 -11.89
C ASP A 151 12.17 0.05 -12.50
N MET A 152 12.10 -0.09 -13.82
CA MET A 152 10.83 -0.14 -14.55
C MET A 152 10.02 -1.38 -14.17
N GLN A 153 10.66 -2.47 -13.77
CA GLN A 153 9.99 -3.68 -13.30
C GLN A 153 9.16 -3.39 -12.05
N ASP A 154 9.70 -2.63 -11.09
CA ASP A 154 8.99 -2.25 -9.87
C ASP A 154 7.75 -1.43 -10.17
N VAL A 155 7.85 -0.47 -11.09
CA VAL A 155 6.73 0.35 -11.53
C VAL A 155 5.65 -0.50 -12.20
N LEU A 156 6.04 -1.45 -13.06
CA LEU A 156 5.11 -2.36 -13.74
C LEU A 156 4.39 -3.28 -12.74
N VAL A 157 5.11 -3.90 -11.82
CA VAL A 157 4.53 -4.77 -10.78
C VAL A 157 3.53 -3.99 -9.92
N LEU A 158 3.90 -2.80 -9.44
CA LEU A 158 3.00 -1.96 -8.64
C LEU A 158 1.78 -1.49 -9.42
N SER A 159 1.96 -1.14 -10.71
CA SER A 159 0.86 -0.74 -11.59
C SER A 159 -0.10 -1.90 -11.84
N ALA A 160 0.41 -3.11 -12.03
CA ALA A 160 -0.41 -4.32 -12.19
C ALA A 160 -1.23 -4.62 -10.92
N TRP A 161 -0.62 -4.54 -9.74
CA TRP A 161 -1.31 -4.70 -8.47
C TRP A 161 -2.33 -3.59 -8.21
N THR A 162 -2.02 -2.36 -8.61
CA THR A 162 -2.96 -1.23 -8.55
C THR A 162 -4.18 -1.49 -9.42
N ALA A 163 -3.97 -1.87 -10.69
CA ALA A 163 -5.05 -2.18 -11.61
C ALA A 163 -5.92 -3.33 -11.09
N PHE A 164 -5.29 -4.40 -10.59
CA PHE A 164 -5.98 -5.50 -9.94
C PHE A 164 -6.84 -5.01 -8.77
N GLY A 165 -6.25 -4.29 -7.82
CA GLY A 165 -6.95 -3.77 -6.64
C GLY A 165 -8.13 -2.87 -7.01
N VAL A 166 -7.95 -1.93 -7.94
CA VAL A 166 -9.00 -1.01 -8.40
C VAL A 166 -10.15 -1.77 -9.08
N ILE A 167 -9.83 -2.68 -10.02
CA ILE A 167 -10.85 -3.46 -10.74
C ILE A 167 -11.69 -4.30 -9.76
N PHE A 168 -11.03 -5.00 -8.82
CA PHE A 168 -11.74 -5.81 -7.84
C PHE A 168 -12.55 -4.97 -6.85
N SER A 169 -12.02 -3.83 -6.42
CA SER A 169 -12.75 -2.89 -5.56
C SER A 169 -14.02 -2.37 -6.23
N ILE A 170 -13.91 -1.92 -7.47
CA ILE A 170 -15.07 -1.41 -8.24
C ILE A 170 -16.08 -2.53 -8.49
N ARG A 171 -15.63 -3.71 -8.94
CA ARG A 171 -16.53 -4.86 -9.15
C ARG A 171 -17.25 -5.26 -7.88
N ALA A 172 -16.55 -5.33 -6.76
CA ALA A 172 -17.13 -5.67 -5.48
C ALA A 172 -18.16 -4.63 -4.98
N LEU A 173 -17.98 -3.36 -5.34
CA LEU A 173 -18.95 -2.30 -5.05
C LEU A 173 -20.21 -2.40 -5.93
N VAL A 174 -20.05 -2.78 -7.21
CA VAL A 174 -21.16 -2.85 -8.18
C VAL A 174 -21.93 -4.17 -8.05
N SER A 175 -21.27 -5.31 -7.79
CA SER A 175 -21.90 -6.64 -7.82
C SER A 175 -22.73 -7.01 -6.58
N ARG A 176 -22.83 -6.13 -5.58
CA ARG A 176 -23.59 -6.36 -4.34
C ARG A 176 -24.91 -5.57 -4.29
N ASP A 177 -25.52 -5.36 -5.45
CA ASP A 177 -26.92 -4.91 -5.61
C ASP A 177 -27.88 -6.07 -5.63
#